data_5debeca7e90dc4795c7bb8cd91d57727
#
_entry.id   5debeca7e90dc4795c7bb8cd91d57727
#
_cell.length_a   1.000
_cell.length_b   1.000
_cell.length_c   1.000
_cell.angle_alpha   90.00
_cell.angle_beta   90.00
_cell.angle_gamma   90.00
#
_symmetry.space_group_name_H-M   'P 1'
#
loop_
_entity.id
_entity.type
_entity.pdbx_description
1 polymer ?
#
loop_
_entity_poly.entity_id
_entity_poly.type
_entity_poly.pdbx_seq_one_letter_code
_entity_poly.pdbx_strand_id
1 'polypeptide(L)'
;ADAYINQLCHYCTDREFTMARYSHEYLMAHPTWPTEWKQHSVMMAWADWMYTGNTESLERMYDGLKAKKTLEFCARESDGLLVTGGPSAPMESGLRDITDWPVGERDGFVFKPVNAVVNAFYCLNLRQMAEMAAALDKTADAEAYRAKYERTVKAFNALFFNAERGCYVDGEGATHASLHANMLPLAFGLVPEAERGRVARFVVSRGMACSVYGAQYLLEALFEADQDDTAIHLMTRDEPRSWVNMMKAGSTITLEAWDIMYKPNLDWNHAWGAVPVNIIPRYVMGVRPLEAGFGKILIRPQVGSLEAIEGYVPTVRGTVRVGVRQKPGTQYSVTLEVPVNTTARVELPWCEGATLRMNGKKVKAAQVEGGRFVVDDVASGQHTLEWRCKENTACGLSFGKRLRRIFRGG
;
A
#
# COMPACT_ATOMS: atom_id res chain seq x y z
N ALA A 1 8.63 -10.96 3.61
CA ALA A 1 7.48 -10.58 2.77
C ALA A 1 6.23 -11.34 3.18
N ASP A 2 6.26 -12.67 3.15
CA ASP A 2 5.10 -13.52 3.47
C ASP A 2 4.42 -13.13 4.78
N ALA A 3 5.20 -13.09 5.85
CA ALA A 3 4.67 -12.76 7.17
C ALA A 3 4.02 -11.37 7.23
N TYR A 4 4.52 -10.38 6.48
CA TYR A 4 3.91 -9.06 6.42
C TYR A 4 2.56 -9.06 5.70
N ILE A 5 2.46 -9.71 4.53
CA ILE A 5 1.20 -9.80 3.79
C ILE A 5 0.18 -10.58 4.61
N ASN A 6 0.60 -11.71 5.21
CA ASN A 6 -0.25 -12.52 6.07
C ASN A 6 -0.74 -11.73 7.30
N GLN A 7 0.14 -10.94 7.92
CA GLN A 7 -0.23 -10.04 9.02
C GLN A 7 -1.32 -9.05 8.61
N LEU A 8 -1.18 -8.40 7.46
CA LEU A 8 -2.19 -7.47 6.96
C LEU A 8 -3.53 -8.17 6.67
N CYS A 9 -3.49 -9.35 6.04
CA CYS A 9 -4.69 -10.15 5.78
C CYS A 9 -5.38 -10.55 7.09
N HIS A 10 -4.60 -11.02 8.07
CA HIS A 10 -5.10 -11.42 9.38
C HIS A 10 -5.76 -10.24 10.12
N TYR A 11 -5.07 -9.09 10.19
CA TYR A 11 -5.56 -7.89 10.86
C TYR A 11 -6.80 -7.26 10.21
N CYS A 12 -7.04 -7.57 8.95
CA CYS A 12 -8.24 -7.14 8.23
C CYS A 12 -9.44 -8.09 8.38
N THR A 13 -9.24 -9.29 8.92
CA THR A 13 -10.27 -10.34 9.00
C THR A 13 -10.58 -10.81 10.41
N ASP A 14 -9.67 -10.57 11.37
CA ASP A 14 -9.79 -11.05 12.74
C ASP A 14 -9.34 -9.98 13.75
N ARG A 15 -9.62 -10.23 15.03
CA ARG A 15 -9.16 -9.44 16.19
C ARG A 15 -8.10 -10.14 17.02
N GLU A 16 -7.62 -11.26 16.56
CA GLU A 16 -6.50 -11.96 17.16
C GLU A 16 -5.20 -11.41 16.54
N PHE A 17 -4.30 -10.85 17.30
CA PHE A 17 -3.08 -10.20 16.83
C PHE A 17 -1.80 -10.93 17.24
N THR A 18 -1.90 -11.88 18.19
CA THR A 18 -0.73 -12.50 18.83
C THR A 18 0.01 -13.45 17.90
N MET A 19 -0.67 -14.14 16.99
CA MET A 19 -0.03 -15.04 16.01
C MET A 19 0.90 -14.29 15.06
N ALA A 20 0.43 -13.17 14.50
CA ALA A 20 1.25 -12.35 13.61
C ALA A 20 2.42 -11.71 14.36
N ARG A 21 2.19 -11.27 15.58
CA ARG A 21 3.23 -10.74 16.48
C ARG A 21 4.28 -11.81 16.80
N TYR A 22 3.87 -13.02 17.15
CA TYR A 22 4.78 -14.13 17.37
C TYR A 22 5.63 -14.45 16.13
N SER A 23 5.01 -14.46 14.95
CA SER A 23 5.74 -14.63 13.69
C SER A 23 6.80 -13.54 13.48
N HIS A 24 6.48 -12.29 13.83
CA HIS A 24 7.44 -11.20 13.75
C HIS A 24 8.59 -11.36 14.77
N GLU A 25 8.28 -11.69 16.01
CA GLU A 25 9.29 -11.96 17.06
C GLU A 25 10.25 -13.09 16.62
N TYR A 26 9.72 -14.16 16.04
CA TYR A 26 10.55 -15.23 15.47
C TYR A 26 11.47 -14.73 14.35
N LEU A 27 10.97 -13.94 13.41
CA LEU A 27 11.74 -13.39 12.29
C LEU A 27 12.77 -12.33 12.72
N MET A 28 12.60 -11.70 13.87
CA MET A 28 13.63 -10.84 14.46
C MET A 28 14.90 -11.63 14.80
N ALA A 29 14.74 -12.84 15.35
CA ALA A 29 15.84 -13.73 15.71
C ALA A 29 16.32 -14.60 14.52
N HIS A 30 15.42 -14.99 13.62
CA HIS A 30 15.66 -15.89 12.50
C HIS A 30 15.31 -15.22 11.16
N PRO A 31 16.07 -14.20 10.72
CA PRO A 31 15.75 -13.46 9.50
C PRO A 31 15.94 -14.33 8.26
N THR A 32 15.09 -14.12 7.27
CA THR A 32 15.23 -14.70 5.94
C THR A 32 16.37 -14.04 5.16
N TRP A 33 16.79 -14.66 4.07
CA TRP A 33 17.98 -14.24 3.32
C TRP A 33 17.77 -13.00 2.41
N PRO A 34 16.58 -12.72 1.82
CA PRO A 34 16.44 -11.57 0.93
C PRO A 34 16.62 -10.24 1.66
N THR A 35 17.31 -9.30 1.02
CA THR A 35 17.56 -7.96 1.54
C THR A 35 16.27 -7.25 1.88
N GLU A 36 15.37 -7.16 0.92
CA GLU A 36 14.06 -6.46 1.05
C GLU A 36 13.19 -7.09 2.14
N TRP A 37 13.30 -8.39 2.36
CA TRP A 37 12.49 -9.09 3.36
C TRP A 37 12.91 -8.80 4.80
N LYS A 38 14.17 -8.41 5.01
CA LYS A 38 14.62 -7.91 6.32
C LYS A 38 13.93 -6.57 6.65
N GLN A 39 13.78 -5.72 5.64
CA GLN A 39 13.13 -4.42 5.77
C GLN A 39 11.63 -4.53 6.10
N HIS A 40 10.97 -5.62 5.71
CA HIS A 40 9.59 -5.91 6.11
C HIS A 40 9.40 -6.05 7.62
N SER A 41 10.45 -6.36 8.40
CA SER A 41 10.33 -6.39 9.86
C SER A 41 9.97 -5.03 10.45
N VAL A 42 10.47 -3.93 9.87
CA VAL A 42 10.07 -2.56 10.28
C VAL A 42 8.61 -2.32 9.94
N MET A 43 8.17 -2.74 8.76
CA MET A 43 6.77 -2.61 8.32
C MET A 43 5.82 -3.43 9.21
N MET A 44 6.25 -4.63 9.62
CA MET A 44 5.48 -5.50 10.52
C MET A 44 5.31 -4.87 11.91
N ALA A 45 6.37 -4.30 12.48
CA ALA A 45 6.32 -3.61 13.76
C ALA A 45 5.38 -2.39 13.71
N TRP A 46 5.51 -1.58 12.65
CA TRP A 46 4.66 -0.43 12.43
C TRP A 46 3.19 -0.82 12.25
N ALA A 47 2.92 -1.86 11.46
CA ALA A 47 1.55 -2.36 11.25
C ALA A 47 0.94 -2.90 12.54
N ASP A 48 1.69 -3.67 13.35
CA ASP A 48 1.22 -4.15 14.64
C ASP A 48 0.82 -2.99 15.57
N TRP A 49 1.68 -1.99 15.68
CA TRP A 49 1.39 -0.80 16.49
C TRP A 49 0.18 -0.02 15.96
N MET A 50 0.09 0.23 14.67
CA MET A 50 -1.03 0.97 14.08
C MET A 50 -2.38 0.26 14.24
N TYR A 51 -2.40 -1.06 14.08
CA TYR A 51 -3.65 -1.83 14.19
C TYR A 51 -4.05 -2.13 15.64
N THR A 52 -3.10 -2.27 16.55
CA THR A 52 -3.36 -2.67 17.94
C THR A 52 -3.25 -1.53 18.97
N GLY A 53 -2.42 -0.53 18.71
CA GLY A 53 -2.02 0.50 19.65
C GLY A 53 -1.06 -0.01 20.74
N ASN A 54 -0.56 -1.24 20.61
CA ASN A 54 0.31 -1.86 21.61
C ASN A 54 1.76 -1.42 21.41
N THR A 55 2.31 -0.71 22.39
CA THR A 55 3.71 -0.25 22.38
C THR A 55 4.67 -1.24 23.05
N GLU A 56 4.20 -2.18 23.86
CA GLU A 56 5.05 -3.12 24.59
C GLU A 56 5.88 -3.99 23.62
N SER A 57 5.24 -4.58 22.61
CA SER A 57 5.91 -5.36 21.59
C SER A 57 6.89 -4.51 20.79
N LEU A 58 6.49 -3.27 20.45
CA LEU A 58 7.32 -2.31 19.75
C LEU A 58 8.57 -1.95 20.55
N GLU A 59 8.43 -1.65 21.84
CA GLU A 59 9.53 -1.32 22.73
C GLU A 59 10.57 -2.45 22.81
N ARG A 60 10.10 -3.70 22.96
CA ARG A 60 10.98 -4.88 23.00
C ARG A 60 11.79 -5.08 21.71
N MET A 61 11.23 -4.75 20.56
CA MET A 61 11.87 -4.98 19.26
C MET A 61 12.65 -3.78 18.72
N TYR A 62 12.42 -2.59 19.26
CA TYR A 62 12.91 -1.32 18.69
C TYR A 62 14.42 -1.30 18.40
N ASP A 63 15.25 -1.68 19.37
CA ASP A 63 16.70 -1.66 19.23
C ASP A 63 17.18 -2.68 18.19
N GLY A 64 16.53 -3.82 18.09
CA GLY A 64 16.79 -4.82 17.05
C GLY A 64 16.40 -4.35 15.65
N LEU A 65 15.28 -3.64 15.53
CA LEU A 65 14.88 -3.01 14.26
C LEU A 65 15.90 -1.96 13.84
N LYS A 66 16.26 -1.05 14.74
CA LYS A 66 17.27 -0.01 14.53
C LYS A 66 18.61 -0.58 14.10
N ALA A 67 19.12 -1.59 14.80
CA ALA A 67 20.45 -2.14 14.56
C ALA A 67 20.57 -3.01 13.30
N LYS A 68 19.51 -3.74 12.91
CA LYS A 68 19.62 -4.84 11.94
C LYS A 68 18.62 -4.82 10.79
N LYS A 69 17.48 -4.16 10.94
CA LYS A 69 16.39 -4.28 9.96
C LYS A 69 16.23 -3.06 9.07
N THR A 70 16.61 -1.88 9.53
CA THR A 70 16.69 -0.67 8.70
C THR A 70 17.81 -0.73 7.66
N LEU A 71 18.82 -1.58 7.86
CA LEU A 71 20.02 -1.71 7.01
C LEU A 71 20.87 -0.43 6.92
N GLU A 72 20.76 0.48 7.91
CA GLU A 72 21.50 1.75 7.91
C GLU A 72 23.03 1.57 7.80
N PHE A 73 23.57 0.43 8.25
CA PHE A 73 24.99 0.09 8.13
C PHE A 73 25.46 -0.05 6.67
N CYS A 74 24.53 -0.12 5.71
CA CYS A 74 24.81 -0.11 4.27
C CYS A 74 24.63 1.25 3.61
N ALA A 75 24.23 2.29 4.39
CA ALA A 75 24.00 3.61 3.85
C ALA A 75 25.32 4.31 3.52
N ARG A 76 25.47 4.80 2.30
CA ARG A 76 26.65 5.60 1.92
C ARG A 76 26.56 7.03 2.48
N GLU A 77 27.69 7.59 2.88
CA GLU A 77 27.73 8.89 3.55
C GLU A 77 27.29 10.06 2.64
N SER A 78 27.55 9.97 1.34
CA SER A 78 27.35 11.07 0.39
C SER A 78 25.88 11.51 0.32
N ASP A 79 24.92 10.57 0.33
CA ASP A 79 23.50 10.86 0.12
C ASP A 79 22.55 10.04 1.02
N GLY A 80 23.07 9.06 1.74
CA GLY A 80 22.29 8.20 2.64
C GLY A 80 21.59 7.03 1.97
N LEU A 81 21.80 6.80 0.67
CA LEU A 81 21.22 5.64 -0.02
C LEU A 81 21.96 4.35 0.32
N LEU A 82 21.21 3.25 0.40
CA LEU A 82 21.78 1.92 0.67
C LEU A 82 22.56 1.40 -0.54
N VAL A 83 23.71 0.80 -0.25
CA VAL A 83 24.52 0.06 -1.21
C VAL A 83 24.46 -1.42 -0.84
N THR A 84 23.94 -2.26 -1.75
CA THR A 84 23.77 -3.70 -1.54
C THR A 84 24.52 -4.50 -2.59
N GLY A 85 24.63 -5.82 -2.38
CA GLY A 85 25.42 -6.67 -3.28
C GLY A 85 24.67 -7.21 -4.49
N GLY A 86 23.38 -6.85 -4.64
CA GLY A 86 22.54 -7.41 -5.68
C GLY A 86 22.22 -8.92 -5.49
N PRO A 87 21.71 -9.60 -6.53
CA PRO A 87 21.27 -10.99 -6.44
C PRO A 87 22.40 -12.01 -6.35
N SER A 88 23.62 -11.60 -6.71
CA SER A 88 24.82 -12.45 -6.69
C SER A 88 25.69 -12.24 -5.45
N ALA A 89 25.24 -11.43 -4.48
CA ALA A 89 25.97 -11.22 -3.25
C ALA A 89 26.18 -12.55 -2.50
N PRO A 90 27.35 -12.75 -1.86
CA PRO A 90 27.59 -13.93 -1.04
C PRO A 90 26.51 -14.08 0.04
N MET A 91 26.07 -15.31 0.31
CA MET A 91 25.05 -15.57 1.34
C MET A 91 25.53 -15.13 2.73
N GLU A 92 26.82 -15.18 2.98
CA GLU A 92 27.47 -14.76 4.22
C GLU A 92 27.32 -13.26 4.48
N SER A 93 27.15 -12.44 3.43
CA SER A 93 26.88 -11.00 3.58
C SER A 93 25.52 -10.73 4.25
N GLY A 94 24.61 -11.70 4.16
CA GLY A 94 23.25 -11.56 4.63
C GLY A 94 22.41 -10.54 3.83
N LEU A 95 22.91 -10.06 2.70
CA LEU A 95 22.28 -9.07 1.83
C LEU A 95 22.27 -9.58 0.39
N ARG A 96 21.14 -10.12 -0.03
CA ARG A 96 20.95 -10.61 -1.38
C ARG A 96 19.63 -10.09 -1.92
N ASP A 97 19.71 -9.18 -2.86
CA ASP A 97 18.54 -8.50 -3.42
C ASP A 97 17.77 -9.45 -4.36
N ILE A 98 16.48 -9.46 -4.26
CA ILE A 98 15.64 -10.28 -5.14
C ILE A 98 14.60 -9.47 -5.92
N THR A 99 14.22 -8.32 -5.47
CA THR A 99 13.17 -7.47 -6.04
C THR A 99 11.81 -8.15 -6.06
N ASP A 100 11.70 -9.33 -6.70
CA ASP A 100 10.48 -10.14 -6.81
C ASP A 100 10.83 -11.62 -7.07
N TRP A 101 9.85 -12.51 -6.93
CA TRP A 101 10.02 -13.94 -7.10
C TRP A 101 8.80 -14.61 -7.75
N PRO A 102 8.98 -15.52 -8.72
CA PRO A 102 10.25 -15.97 -9.31
C PRO A 102 10.92 -14.93 -10.23
N VAL A 103 12.11 -15.26 -10.71
CA VAL A 103 12.96 -14.35 -11.50
C VAL A 103 12.25 -13.77 -12.72
N GLY A 104 11.38 -14.56 -13.38
CA GLY A 104 10.60 -14.12 -14.55
C GLY A 104 9.55 -13.04 -14.25
N GLU A 105 9.24 -12.80 -12.98
CA GLU A 105 8.24 -11.83 -12.53
C GLU A 105 8.83 -10.46 -12.16
N ARG A 106 10.09 -10.21 -12.48
CA ARG A 106 10.83 -8.99 -12.13
C ARG A 106 10.68 -7.85 -13.16
N ASP A 107 9.84 -8.00 -14.17
CA ASP A 107 9.67 -7.01 -15.25
C ASP A 107 10.99 -6.55 -15.88
N GLY A 108 11.95 -7.46 -16.05
CA GLY A 108 13.27 -7.15 -16.59
C GLY A 108 14.18 -6.31 -15.69
N PHE A 109 13.91 -6.22 -14.39
CA PHE A 109 14.67 -5.39 -13.43
C PHE A 109 16.17 -5.56 -13.56
N VAL A 110 16.88 -4.44 -13.71
CA VAL A 110 18.34 -4.38 -13.83
C VAL A 110 18.95 -4.09 -12.48
N PHE A 111 19.52 -5.10 -11.85
CA PHE A 111 20.18 -4.96 -10.55
C PHE A 111 21.42 -4.06 -10.62
N LYS A 112 21.51 -3.14 -9.68
CA LYS A 112 22.66 -2.27 -9.43
C LYS A 112 22.98 -2.25 -7.93
N PRO A 113 24.23 -1.95 -7.54
CA PRO A 113 24.58 -1.86 -6.12
C PRO A 113 23.72 -0.86 -5.34
N VAL A 114 23.35 0.26 -5.97
CA VAL A 114 22.39 1.22 -5.46
C VAL A 114 21.14 1.11 -6.34
N ASN A 115 20.09 0.47 -5.83
CA ASN A 115 18.90 0.18 -6.62
C ASN A 115 17.62 0.81 -6.01
N ALA A 116 16.64 1.05 -6.86
CA ALA A 116 15.43 1.76 -6.48
C ALA A 116 14.56 0.95 -5.51
N VAL A 117 14.49 -0.38 -5.64
CA VAL A 117 13.60 -1.22 -4.83
C VAL A 117 14.02 -1.25 -3.37
N VAL A 118 15.26 -1.61 -3.09
CA VAL A 118 15.80 -1.65 -1.71
C VAL A 118 15.73 -0.26 -1.07
N ASN A 119 16.03 0.79 -1.85
CA ASN A 119 16.00 2.16 -1.35
C ASN A 119 14.59 2.72 -1.16
N ALA A 120 13.59 2.26 -1.91
CA ALA A 120 12.18 2.61 -1.65
C ALA A 120 11.71 2.04 -0.30
N PHE A 121 12.00 0.76 -0.02
CA PHE A 121 11.74 0.15 1.30
C PHE A 121 12.49 0.89 2.41
N TYR A 122 13.73 1.28 2.17
CA TYR A 122 14.52 2.01 3.16
C TYR A 122 13.91 3.38 3.50
N CYS A 123 13.50 4.16 2.49
CA CYS A 123 12.81 5.41 2.73
C CYS A 123 11.53 5.22 3.56
N LEU A 124 10.71 4.20 3.24
CA LEU A 124 9.54 3.85 4.04
C LEU A 124 9.92 3.51 5.49
N ASN A 125 10.95 2.68 5.67
CA ASN A 125 11.42 2.28 7.00
C ASN A 125 11.90 3.47 7.84
N LEU A 126 12.62 4.43 7.25
CA LEU A 126 13.05 5.64 7.98
C LEU A 126 11.86 6.44 8.50
N ARG A 127 10.79 6.61 7.69
CA ARG A 127 9.56 7.28 8.11
C ARG A 127 8.88 6.51 9.24
N GLN A 128 8.71 5.20 9.10
CA GLN A 128 8.08 4.35 10.10
C GLN A 128 8.88 4.30 11.41
N MET A 129 10.21 4.26 11.35
CA MET A 129 11.07 4.35 12.52
C MET A 129 10.93 5.69 13.24
N ALA A 130 10.78 6.81 12.51
CA ALA A 130 10.54 8.12 13.11
C ALA A 130 9.20 8.15 13.88
N GLU A 131 8.14 7.58 13.31
CA GLU A 131 6.82 7.48 13.94
C GLU A 131 6.85 6.58 15.18
N MET A 132 7.48 5.41 15.07
CA MET A 132 7.61 4.45 16.18
C MET A 132 8.50 5.01 17.31
N ALA A 133 9.60 5.70 16.97
CA ALA A 133 10.43 6.36 17.97
C ALA A 133 9.66 7.43 18.75
N ALA A 134 8.84 8.22 18.05
CA ALA A 134 7.98 9.21 18.69
C ALA A 134 6.94 8.55 19.62
N ALA A 135 6.36 7.42 19.22
CA ALA A 135 5.40 6.67 20.05
C ALA A 135 6.03 6.07 21.31
N LEU A 136 7.35 5.87 21.32
CA LEU A 136 8.14 5.39 22.45
C LEU A 136 8.84 6.51 23.24
N ASP A 137 8.46 7.76 23.01
CA ASP A 137 9.09 8.95 23.63
C ASP A 137 10.61 9.07 23.37
N LYS A 138 11.13 8.40 22.33
CA LYS A 138 12.54 8.45 21.89
C LYS A 138 12.75 9.66 20.97
N THR A 139 12.59 10.86 21.51
CA THR A 139 12.55 12.13 20.73
C THR A 139 13.78 12.32 19.84
N ALA A 140 15.00 12.09 20.38
CA ALA A 140 16.23 12.23 19.61
C ALA A 140 16.31 11.29 18.41
N ASP A 141 15.87 10.03 18.56
CA ASP A 141 15.78 9.07 17.46
C ASP A 141 14.73 9.50 16.44
N ALA A 142 13.56 9.98 16.90
CA ALA A 142 12.48 10.43 16.02
C ALA A 142 12.95 11.59 15.11
N GLU A 143 13.65 12.58 15.68
CA GLU A 143 14.22 13.70 14.93
C GLU A 143 15.31 13.23 13.96
N ALA A 144 16.22 12.35 14.41
CA ALA A 144 17.28 11.79 13.56
C ALA A 144 16.70 11.02 12.37
N TYR A 145 15.67 10.20 12.58
CA TYR A 145 15.02 9.45 11.50
C TYR A 145 14.26 10.36 10.53
N ARG A 146 13.60 11.41 10.99
CA ARG A 146 12.96 12.41 10.11
C ARG A 146 13.98 13.08 9.21
N ALA A 147 15.09 13.56 9.78
CA ALA A 147 16.16 14.18 9.01
C ALA A 147 16.78 13.24 7.98
N LYS A 148 17.00 11.98 8.35
CA LYS A 148 17.47 10.93 7.42
C LYS A 148 16.45 10.67 6.31
N TYR A 149 15.17 10.55 6.65
CA TYR A 149 14.10 10.36 5.68
C TYR A 149 14.07 11.47 4.63
N GLU A 150 14.03 12.72 5.06
CA GLU A 150 13.99 13.88 4.16
C GLU A 150 15.21 13.92 3.21
N ARG A 151 16.40 13.69 3.76
CA ARG A 151 17.64 13.63 2.98
C ARG A 151 17.60 12.48 1.97
N THR A 152 17.23 11.28 2.41
CA THR A 152 17.26 10.07 1.58
C THR A 152 16.20 10.09 0.50
N VAL A 153 14.98 10.58 0.77
CA VAL A 153 13.93 10.74 -0.24
C VAL A 153 14.34 11.76 -1.31
N LYS A 154 14.98 12.85 -0.92
CA LYS A 154 15.53 13.83 -1.87
C LYS A 154 16.58 13.19 -2.78
N ALA A 155 17.50 12.42 -2.21
CA ALA A 155 18.53 11.69 -2.95
C ALA A 155 17.92 10.61 -3.86
N PHE A 156 16.93 9.86 -3.37
CA PHE A 156 16.17 8.85 -4.12
C PHE A 156 15.56 9.45 -5.38
N ASN A 157 14.84 10.55 -5.25
CA ASN A 157 14.22 11.23 -6.38
C ASN A 157 15.26 11.82 -7.35
N ALA A 158 16.35 12.38 -6.84
CA ALA A 158 17.41 12.93 -7.68
C ALA A 158 18.15 11.87 -8.49
N LEU A 159 18.35 10.67 -7.92
CA LEU A 159 19.14 9.61 -8.55
C LEU A 159 18.32 8.74 -9.50
N PHE A 160 17.09 8.38 -9.12
CA PHE A 160 16.32 7.36 -9.85
C PHE A 160 15.24 7.94 -10.76
N PHE A 161 14.72 9.16 -10.50
CA PHE A 161 13.66 9.71 -11.33
C PHE A 161 14.20 10.28 -12.64
N ASN A 162 13.74 9.73 -13.75
CA ASN A 162 14.01 10.24 -15.09
C ASN A 162 12.89 11.22 -15.50
N ALA A 163 13.19 12.52 -15.43
CA ALA A 163 12.21 13.59 -15.71
C ALA A 163 11.70 13.60 -17.15
N GLU A 164 12.52 13.20 -18.13
CA GLU A 164 12.11 13.12 -19.54
C GLU A 164 11.05 12.03 -19.72
N ARG A 165 11.30 10.83 -19.20
CA ARG A 165 10.40 9.68 -19.31
C ARG A 165 9.23 9.73 -18.30
N GLY A 166 9.36 10.47 -17.20
CA GLY A 166 8.39 10.55 -16.11
C GLY A 166 8.22 9.24 -15.33
N CYS A 167 9.32 8.52 -15.13
CA CYS A 167 9.36 7.27 -14.42
C CYS A 167 10.72 7.08 -13.72
N TYR A 168 10.78 6.14 -12.78
CA TYR A 168 12.00 5.76 -12.08
C TYR A 168 12.73 4.65 -12.83
N VAL A 169 14.06 4.74 -12.87
CA VAL A 169 14.95 3.69 -13.36
C VAL A 169 15.31 2.72 -12.24
N ASP A 170 15.74 1.51 -12.59
CA ASP A 170 15.93 0.41 -11.64
C ASP A 170 17.09 0.63 -10.64
N GLY A 171 18.07 1.44 -11.00
CA GLY A 171 19.22 1.69 -10.15
C GLY A 171 20.18 2.71 -10.75
N GLU A 172 21.23 3.04 -10.00
CA GLU A 172 22.25 4.01 -10.39
C GLU A 172 22.91 3.63 -11.71
N GLY A 173 22.80 4.50 -12.73
CA GLY A 173 23.33 4.24 -14.07
C GLY A 173 22.52 3.21 -14.89
N ALA A 174 21.38 2.75 -14.42
CA ALA A 174 20.47 1.95 -15.23
C ALA A 174 19.66 2.83 -16.20
N THR A 175 19.35 2.27 -17.36
CA THR A 175 18.43 2.90 -18.34
C THR A 175 17.05 2.24 -18.33
N HIS A 176 16.96 1.01 -17.84
CA HIS A 176 15.72 0.27 -17.71
C HIS A 176 14.86 0.82 -16.57
N ALA A 177 13.54 0.77 -16.77
CA ALA A 177 12.53 1.17 -15.80
C ALA A 177 11.51 0.04 -15.67
N SER A 178 11.55 -0.68 -14.56
CA SER A 178 10.61 -1.76 -14.26
C SER A 178 9.35 -1.25 -13.58
N LEU A 179 8.32 -2.10 -13.52
CA LEU A 179 7.15 -1.89 -12.67
C LEU A 179 7.57 -1.67 -11.22
N HIS A 180 8.49 -2.51 -10.70
CA HIS A 180 8.92 -2.49 -9.30
C HIS A 180 9.59 -1.18 -8.88
N ALA A 181 10.46 -0.62 -9.73
CA ALA A 181 11.08 0.67 -9.48
C ALA A 181 10.08 1.84 -9.46
N ASN A 182 8.86 1.64 -9.93
CA ASN A 182 7.83 2.67 -10.05
C ASN A 182 6.64 2.46 -9.10
N MET A 183 6.16 1.22 -8.94
CA MET A 183 5.05 0.95 -8.04
C MET A 183 5.41 1.17 -6.57
N LEU A 184 6.62 0.80 -6.14
CA LEU A 184 7.03 0.96 -4.74
C LEU A 184 7.10 2.42 -4.30
N PRO A 185 7.82 3.34 -4.98
CA PRO A 185 7.80 4.74 -4.58
C PRO A 185 6.40 5.35 -4.65
N LEU A 186 5.54 4.91 -5.57
CA LEU A 186 4.16 5.37 -5.67
C LEU A 186 3.32 4.89 -4.47
N ALA A 187 3.39 3.61 -4.11
CA ALA A 187 2.72 3.02 -2.95
C ALA A 187 3.18 3.66 -1.63
N PHE A 188 4.47 3.96 -1.52
CA PHE A 188 5.07 4.48 -0.29
C PHE A 188 5.01 6.02 -0.17
N GLY A 189 4.41 6.72 -1.15
CA GLY A 189 4.28 8.17 -1.13
C GLY A 189 5.61 8.92 -1.27
N LEU A 190 6.58 8.36 -1.99
CA LEU A 190 7.90 8.95 -2.21
C LEU A 190 7.94 9.83 -3.47
N VAL A 191 6.95 9.69 -4.35
CA VAL A 191 6.87 10.41 -5.62
C VAL A 191 6.43 11.85 -5.35
N PRO A 192 7.15 12.87 -5.85
CA PRO A 192 6.70 14.25 -5.77
C PRO A 192 5.31 14.44 -6.39
N GLU A 193 4.44 15.22 -5.77
CA GLU A 193 3.05 15.39 -6.20
C GLU A 193 2.92 15.79 -7.68
N ALA A 194 3.79 16.68 -8.17
CA ALA A 194 3.80 17.10 -9.56
C ALA A 194 4.07 15.96 -10.56
N GLU A 195 4.76 14.89 -10.15
CA GLU A 195 5.14 13.76 -11.00
C GLU A 195 4.26 12.53 -10.78
N ARG A 196 3.43 12.52 -9.74
CA ARG A 196 2.58 11.40 -9.34
C ARG A 196 1.72 10.85 -10.48
N GLY A 197 1.09 11.75 -11.24
CA GLY A 197 0.27 11.36 -12.39
C GLY A 197 1.06 10.73 -13.55
N ARG A 198 2.33 11.10 -13.73
CA ARG A 198 3.20 10.51 -14.76
C ARG A 198 3.62 9.11 -14.37
N VAL A 199 4.08 8.93 -13.13
CA VAL A 199 4.47 7.62 -12.57
C VAL A 199 3.28 6.68 -12.53
N ALA A 200 2.09 7.16 -12.12
CA ALA A 200 0.87 6.35 -12.12
C ALA A 200 0.52 5.83 -13.52
N ARG A 201 0.63 6.67 -14.57
CA ARG A 201 0.42 6.22 -15.96
C ARG A 201 1.43 5.15 -16.39
N PHE A 202 2.69 5.29 -15.97
CA PHE A 202 3.71 4.28 -16.24
C PHE A 202 3.33 2.95 -15.56
N VAL A 203 2.98 2.95 -14.27
CA VAL A 203 2.55 1.76 -13.53
C VAL A 203 1.35 1.10 -14.20
N VAL A 204 0.31 1.87 -14.57
CA VAL A 204 -0.87 1.37 -15.29
C VAL A 204 -0.48 0.69 -16.61
N SER A 205 0.47 1.27 -17.36
CA SER A 205 0.90 0.71 -18.65
C SER A 205 1.62 -0.64 -18.55
N ARG A 206 2.16 -0.96 -17.37
CA ARG A 206 2.85 -2.24 -17.12
C ARG A 206 1.88 -3.37 -16.74
N GLY A 207 0.66 -3.04 -16.30
CA GLY A 207 -0.31 -4.03 -15.83
C GLY A 207 0.24 -4.90 -14.71
N MET A 208 -0.04 -6.22 -14.73
CA MET A 208 0.43 -7.19 -13.70
C MET A 208 1.82 -7.76 -14.06
N ALA A 209 2.80 -6.91 -14.37
CA ALA A 209 4.16 -7.35 -14.67
C ALA A 209 4.97 -7.64 -13.39
N CYS A 210 4.37 -8.37 -12.44
CA CYS A 210 4.95 -8.76 -11.17
C CYS A 210 4.38 -10.11 -10.70
N SER A 211 5.00 -10.66 -9.67
CA SER A 211 4.51 -11.87 -8.99
C SER A 211 3.25 -11.59 -8.17
N VAL A 212 2.71 -12.65 -7.60
CA VAL A 212 1.63 -12.61 -6.61
C VAL A 212 2.03 -11.75 -5.39
N TYR A 213 3.29 -11.85 -4.94
CA TYR A 213 3.86 -10.99 -3.90
C TYR A 213 3.92 -9.52 -4.34
N GLY A 214 4.47 -9.24 -5.53
CA GLY A 214 4.57 -7.90 -6.08
C GLY A 214 3.21 -7.21 -6.23
N ALA A 215 2.15 -7.99 -6.45
CA ALA A 215 0.79 -7.48 -6.59
C ALA A 215 0.28 -6.74 -5.34
N GLN A 216 0.82 -7.02 -4.14
CA GLN A 216 0.53 -6.24 -2.93
C GLN A 216 0.82 -4.76 -3.15
N TYR A 217 2.01 -4.45 -3.60
CA TYR A 217 2.48 -3.07 -3.79
C TYR A 217 1.93 -2.43 -5.05
N LEU A 218 1.68 -3.22 -6.10
CA LEU A 218 1.01 -2.74 -7.31
C LEU A 218 -0.40 -2.23 -7.00
N LEU A 219 -1.19 -3.02 -6.27
CA LEU A 219 -2.55 -2.63 -5.91
C LEU A 219 -2.57 -1.43 -4.95
N GLU A 220 -1.68 -1.42 -3.94
CA GLU A 220 -1.50 -0.24 -3.07
C GLU A 220 -1.15 1.01 -3.89
N ALA A 221 -0.18 0.93 -4.81
CA ALA A 221 0.22 2.04 -5.67
C ALA A 221 -0.93 2.58 -6.52
N LEU A 222 -1.74 1.68 -7.10
CA LEU A 222 -2.89 2.06 -7.92
C LEU A 222 -3.97 2.77 -7.10
N PHE A 223 -4.32 2.25 -5.93
CA PHE A 223 -5.30 2.89 -5.06
C PHE A 223 -4.79 4.23 -4.49
N GLU A 224 -3.52 4.30 -4.09
CA GLU A 224 -2.95 5.56 -3.62
C GLU A 224 -2.92 6.61 -4.75
N ALA A 225 -2.82 6.20 -6.01
CA ALA A 225 -2.85 7.10 -7.18
C ALA A 225 -4.25 7.30 -7.77
N ASP A 226 -5.32 6.97 -7.07
CA ASP A 226 -6.73 7.08 -7.52
C ASP A 226 -7.00 6.34 -8.86
N GLN A 227 -6.33 5.19 -9.06
CA GLN A 227 -6.53 4.29 -10.21
C GLN A 227 -7.42 3.11 -9.83
N ASP A 228 -8.51 3.36 -9.11
CA ASP A 228 -9.41 2.38 -8.48
C ASP A 228 -9.94 1.35 -9.51
N ASP A 229 -10.42 1.81 -10.66
CA ASP A 229 -10.93 0.93 -11.73
C ASP A 229 -9.84 -0.01 -12.25
N THR A 230 -8.61 0.47 -12.38
CA THR A 230 -7.48 -0.35 -12.81
C THR A 230 -7.14 -1.41 -11.76
N ALA A 231 -7.09 -1.02 -10.49
CA ALA A 231 -6.80 -1.94 -9.39
C ALA A 231 -7.85 -3.05 -9.30
N ILE A 232 -9.14 -2.70 -9.35
CA ILE A 232 -10.25 -3.66 -9.31
C ILE A 232 -10.21 -4.57 -10.54
N HIS A 233 -9.96 -4.00 -11.73
CA HIS A 233 -9.82 -4.78 -12.96
C HIS A 233 -8.69 -5.82 -12.86
N LEU A 234 -7.51 -5.43 -12.34
CA LEU A 234 -6.39 -6.37 -12.18
C LEU A 234 -6.71 -7.50 -11.20
N MET A 235 -7.51 -7.25 -10.16
CA MET A 235 -7.94 -8.31 -9.24
C MET A 235 -8.97 -9.29 -9.85
N THR A 236 -9.80 -8.84 -10.79
CA THR A 236 -10.97 -9.57 -11.27
C THR A 236 -10.89 -10.02 -12.72
N ARG A 237 -9.83 -9.62 -13.46
CA ARG A 237 -9.67 -9.98 -14.88
C ARG A 237 -9.45 -11.47 -15.11
N ASP A 238 -9.83 -11.92 -16.28
CA ASP A 238 -9.66 -13.31 -16.73
C ASP A 238 -8.41 -13.41 -17.64
N GLU A 239 -7.24 -13.39 -17.01
CA GLU A 239 -5.94 -13.47 -17.69
C GLU A 239 -4.98 -14.37 -16.89
N PRO A 240 -3.87 -14.87 -17.50
CA PRO A 240 -2.95 -15.79 -16.83
C PRO A 240 -2.37 -15.29 -15.51
N ARG A 241 -2.06 -13.96 -15.40
CA ARG A 241 -1.64 -13.35 -14.13
C ARG A 241 -2.84 -12.76 -13.41
N SER A 242 -3.66 -13.61 -12.82
CA SER A 242 -4.86 -13.21 -12.07
C SER A 242 -5.31 -14.26 -11.06
N TRP A 243 -6.05 -13.84 -10.05
CA TRP A 243 -6.71 -14.76 -9.09
C TRP A 243 -7.80 -15.60 -9.75
N VAL A 244 -8.44 -15.09 -10.81
CA VAL A 244 -9.40 -15.86 -11.61
C VAL A 244 -8.72 -17.05 -12.28
N ASN A 245 -7.49 -16.90 -12.77
CA ASN A 245 -6.73 -18.02 -13.33
C ASN A 245 -6.41 -19.09 -12.27
N MET A 246 -6.07 -18.71 -11.04
CA MET A 246 -5.85 -19.67 -9.94
C MET A 246 -7.11 -20.54 -9.71
N MET A 247 -8.30 -19.92 -9.71
CA MET A 247 -9.57 -20.67 -9.59
C MET A 247 -9.81 -21.60 -10.79
N LYS A 248 -9.50 -21.15 -12.01
CA LYS A 248 -9.62 -21.98 -13.23
C LYS A 248 -8.64 -23.14 -13.25
N ALA A 249 -7.45 -22.97 -12.67
CA ALA A 249 -6.49 -24.04 -12.47
C ALA A 249 -6.96 -25.10 -11.43
N GLY A 250 -8.11 -24.87 -10.78
CA GLY A 250 -8.71 -25.80 -9.80
C GLY A 250 -8.24 -25.56 -8.37
N SER A 251 -7.53 -24.48 -8.08
CA SER A 251 -7.11 -24.16 -6.73
C SER A 251 -8.26 -23.62 -5.89
N THR A 252 -8.35 -24.10 -4.64
CA THR A 252 -9.31 -23.64 -3.63
C THR A 252 -8.69 -22.65 -2.64
N ILE A 253 -7.40 -22.39 -2.78
CA ILE A 253 -6.61 -21.46 -1.97
C ILE A 253 -5.62 -20.74 -2.89
N THR A 254 -5.05 -19.63 -2.45
CA THR A 254 -4.08 -18.87 -3.25
C THR A 254 -2.75 -19.59 -3.44
N LEU A 255 -2.16 -19.39 -4.61
CA LEU A 255 -0.91 -20.02 -5.03
C LEU A 255 0.30 -19.14 -4.73
N GLU A 256 1.50 -19.75 -4.73
CA GLU A 256 2.77 -19.04 -4.62
C GLU A 256 3.09 -18.19 -5.86
N ALA A 257 2.71 -18.66 -7.04
CA ALA A 257 2.86 -17.95 -8.31
C ALA A 257 1.51 -17.94 -9.06
N TRP A 258 1.38 -17.12 -10.11
CA TRP A 258 0.13 -17.00 -10.87
C TRP A 258 -0.33 -18.30 -11.52
N ASP A 259 0.64 -19.16 -11.88
CA ASP A 259 0.39 -20.46 -12.52
C ASP A 259 1.67 -21.31 -12.49
N ILE A 260 1.55 -22.62 -12.71
CA ILE A 260 2.66 -23.55 -12.86
C ILE A 260 3.63 -23.16 -14.00
N MET A 261 3.13 -22.47 -15.02
CA MET A 261 3.97 -21.97 -16.13
C MET A 261 4.98 -20.92 -15.69
N TYR A 262 4.73 -20.17 -14.61
CA TYR A 262 5.66 -19.17 -14.06
C TYR A 262 6.62 -19.75 -13.06
N LYS A 263 6.23 -20.82 -12.35
CA LYS A 263 7.06 -21.53 -11.38
C LYS A 263 6.64 -23.01 -11.35
N PRO A 264 7.37 -23.90 -12.05
CA PRO A 264 6.98 -25.31 -12.19
C PRO A 264 6.82 -26.08 -10.88
N ASN A 265 7.54 -25.69 -9.84
CA ASN A 265 7.46 -26.26 -8.49
C ASN A 265 6.78 -25.30 -7.50
N LEU A 266 5.76 -24.57 -7.92
CA LEU A 266 5.03 -23.65 -7.05
C LEU A 266 4.31 -24.42 -5.91
N ASP A 267 4.16 -23.75 -4.79
CA ASP A 267 3.30 -24.22 -3.71
C ASP A 267 1.84 -23.91 -4.05
N TRP A 268 1.00 -24.96 -3.99
CA TRP A 268 -0.44 -24.88 -4.25
C TRP A 268 -1.25 -24.35 -3.06
N ASN A 269 -0.56 -23.94 -1.99
CA ASN A 269 -1.12 -23.37 -0.78
C ASN A 269 -0.12 -22.34 -0.24
N HIS A 270 -0.28 -21.06 -0.66
CA HIS A 270 0.66 -20.01 -0.26
C HIS A 270 -0.07 -18.73 0.10
N ALA A 271 -0.02 -18.37 1.37
CA ALA A 271 -0.81 -17.28 1.92
C ALA A 271 -0.41 -15.89 1.42
N TRP A 272 0.82 -15.69 0.91
CA TRP A 272 1.17 -14.39 0.31
C TRP A 272 0.34 -14.05 -0.94
N GLY A 273 -0.30 -15.05 -1.54
CA GLY A 273 -1.25 -14.85 -2.62
C GLY A 273 -2.59 -14.22 -2.19
N ALA A 274 -2.88 -14.18 -0.91
CA ALA A 274 -4.14 -13.67 -0.37
C ALA A 274 -4.24 -12.13 -0.35
N VAL A 275 -3.45 -11.44 -1.15
CA VAL A 275 -3.40 -9.96 -1.24
C VAL A 275 -4.77 -9.28 -1.27
N PRO A 276 -5.79 -9.74 -2.05
CA PRO A 276 -7.11 -9.11 -2.05
C PRO A 276 -7.78 -9.06 -0.67
N VAL A 277 -7.46 -9.99 0.23
CA VAL A 277 -8.03 -10.06 1.59
C VAL A 277 -7.70 -8.82 2.43
N ASN A 278 -6.52 -8.24 2.24
CA ASN A 278 -6.18 -6.97 2.91
C ASN A 278 -6.49 -5.73 2.04
N ILE A 279 -6.41 -5.84 0.73
CA ILE A 279 -6.66 -4.71 -0.18
C ILE A 279 -8.14 -4.31 -0.17
N ILE A 280 -9.06 -5.25 -0.15
CA ILE A 280 -10.50 -4.94 -0.14
C ILE A 280 -10.88 -4.13 1.11
N PRO A 281 -10.59 -4.56 2.35
CA PRO A 281 -10.90 -3.76 3.53
C PRO A 281 -10.17 -2.41 3.59
N ARG A 282 -8.89 -2.38 3.24
CA ARG A 282 -8.06 -1.19 3.37
C ARG A 282 -8.33 -0.12 2.32
N TYR A 283 -8.71 -0.50 1.11
CA TYR A 283 -8.85 0.41 -0.02
C TYR A 283 -10.25 0.38 -0.64
N VAL A 284 -10.78 -0.78 -1.02
CA VAL A 284 -12.12 -0.80 -1.63
C VAL A 284 -13.18 -0.36 -0.63
N MET A 285 -13.15 -0.89 0.59
CA MET A 285 -13.97 -0.39 1.72
C MET A 285 -13.38 0.88 2.36
N GLY A 286 -12.06 1.06 2.24
CA GLY A 286 -11.33 2.25 2.64
C GLY A 286 -11.09 2.41 4.13
N VAL A 287 -11.10 1.34 4.93
CA VAL A 287 -10.95 1.39 6.39
C VAL A 287 -9.49 1.19 6.77
N ARG A 288 -8.86 2.25 7.29
CA ARG A 288 -7.46 2.24 7.73
C ARG A 288 -7.28 3.01 9.04
N PRO A 289 -6.33 2.63 9.93
CA PRO A 289 -6.00 3.45 11.08
C PRO A 289 -5.31 4.74 10.64
N LEU A 290 -5.76 5.90 11.14
CA LEU A 290 -5.03 7.17 11.07
C LEU A 290 -4.20 7.40 12.33
N GLU A 291 -4.67 6.88 13.45
CA GLU A 291 -3.94 6.87 14.71
C GLU A 291 -3.83 5.44 15.22
N ALA A 292 -2.75 5.15 15.92
CA ALA A 292 -2.47 3.82 16.46
C ALA A 292 -3.66 3.28 17.27
N GLY A 293 -3.91 1.98 17.13
CA GLY A 293 -5.04 1.31 17.76
C GLY A 293 -6.39 1.83 17.28
N PHE A 294 -6.47 2.33 16.05
CA PHE A 294 -7.68 2.94 15.50
C PHE A 294 -8.23 4.06 16.40
N GLY A 295 -7.37 4.84 17.02
CA GLY A 295 -7.77 6.04 17.78
C GLY A 295 -8.59 6.99 16.91
N LYS A 296 -8.14 7.19 15.67
CA LYS A 296 -8.88 7.81 14.59
C LYS A 296 -8.86 6.90 13.35
N ILE A 297 -9.99 6.78 12.66
CA ILE A 297 -10.17 5.88 11.50
C ILE A 297 -10.23 6.72 10.22
N LEU A 298 -9.48 6.35 9.18
CA LEU A 298 -9.77 6.79 7.81
C LEU A 298 -10.87 5.90 7.22
N ILE A 299 -11.90 6.52 6.68
CA ILE A 299 -12.91 5.87 5.84
C ILE A 299 -12.90 6.55 4.48
N ARG A 300 -12.20 5.92 3.52
CA ARG A 300 -12.01 6.41 2.16
C ARG A 300 -12.31 5.31 1.16
N PRO A 301 -13.60 4.98 0.91
CA PRO A 301 -13.97 3.96 -0.05
C PRO A 301 -13.53 4.32 -1.46
N GLN A 302 -12.87 3.37 -2.13
CA GLN A 302 -12.35 3.50 -3.49
C GLN A 302 -12.92 2.36 -4.33
N VAL A 303 -14.19 2.49 -4.71
CA VAL A 303 -15.00 1.42 -5.30
C VAL A 303 -14.96 1.41 -6.84
N GLY A 304 -14.24 2.35 -7.46
CA GLY A 304 -14.18 2.47 -8.92
C GLY A 304 -15.57 2.52 -9.54
N SER A 305 -15.81 1.64 -10.52
CA SER A 305 -17.09 1.52 -11.22
C SER A 305 -18.08 0.54 -10.58
N LEU A 306 -17.78 -0.08 -9.44
CA LEU A 306 -18.73 -0.94 -8.73
C LEU A 306 -19.95 -0.11 -8.25
N GLU A 307 -21.14 -0.63 -8.50
CA GLU A 307 -22.39 0.07 -8.12
C GLU A 307 -22.70 -0.05 -6.63
N ALA A 308 -22.27 -1.13 -5.99
CA ALA A 308 -22.44 -1.36 -4.56
C ALA A 308 -21.37 -2.24 -3.98
N ILE A 309 -21.01 -1.95 -2.73
CA ILE A 309 -20.26 -2.84 -1.84
C ILE A 309 -20.88 -2.75 -0.45
N GLU A 310 -20.76 -3.80 0.33
CA GLU A 310 -21.09 -3.81 1.74
C GLU A 310 -20.21 -4.80 2.47
N GLY A 311 -19.74 -4.43 3.66
CA GLY A 311 -18.94 -5.30 4.48
C GLY A 311 -18.58 -4.68 5.82
N TYR A 312 -17.74 -5.40 6.55
CA TYR A 312 -17.25 -4.95 7.85
C TYR A 312 -15.76 -5.25 8.00
N VAL A 313 -15.10 -4.42 8.79
CA VAL A 313 -13.68 -4.56 9.14
C VAL A 313 -13.56 -4.65 10.66
N PRO A 314 -12.98 -5.71 11.19
CA PRO A 314 -12.72 -5.82 12.61
C PRO A 314 -11.60 -4.87 13.02
N THR A 315 -11.74 -4.23 14.17
CA THR A 315 -10.69 -3.40 14.77
C THR A 315 -10.62 -3.64 16.28
N VAL A 316 -9.55 -3.23 16.94
CA VAL A 316 -9.44 -3.28 18.41
C VAL A 316 -10.51 -2.44 19.11
N ARG A 317 -11.11 -1.45 18.44
CA ARG A 317 -12.20 -0.61 18.96
C ARG A 317 -13.58 -1.19 18.72
N GLY A 318 -13.70 -2.19 17.89
CA GLY A 318 -14.96 -2.76 17.47
C GLY A 318 -15.03 -2.93 15.97
N THR A 319 -16.19 -3.30 15.45
CA THR A 319 -16.41 -3.52 14.03
C THR A 319 -16.76 -2.20 13.34
N VAL A 320 -16.03 -1.86 12.28
CA VAL A 320 -16.40 -0.79 11.35
C VAL A 320 -17.23 -1.41 10.22
N ARG A 321 -18.45 -0.90 9.99
CA ARG A 321 -19.26 -1.29 8.82
C ARG A 321 -19.22 -0.20 7.77
N VAL A 322 -19.09 -0.59 6.51
CA VAL A 322 -19.11 0.32 5.36
C VAL A 322 -19.99 -0.28 4.30
N GLY A 323 -21.01 0.48 3.88
CA GLY A 323 -21.81 0.14 2.72
C GLY A 323 -21.77 1.31 1.75
N VAL A 324 -21.43 1.07 0.49
CA VAL A 324 -21.43 2.06 -0.58
C VAL A 324 -22.47 1.70 -1.61
N ARG A 325 -23.23 2.69 -2.07
CA ARG A 325 -24.09 2.61 -3.25
C ARG A 325 -23.84 3.82 -4.12
N GLN A 326 -23.63 3.58 -5.42
CA GLN A 326 -23.41 4.68 -6.35
C GLN A 326 -24.03 4.43 -7.72
N LYS A 327 -24.37 5.53 -8.38
CA LYS A 327 -24.46 5.61 -9.83
C LYS A 327 -23.31 6.50 -10.29
N PRO A 328 -22.26 5.93 -10.90
CA PRO A 328 -21.03 6.66 -11.17
C PRO A 328 -21.29 8.02 -11.85
N GLY A 329 -20.72 9.08 -11.28
CA GLY A 329 -20.84 10.44 -11.80
C GLY A 329 -22.16 11.16 -11.52
N THR A 330 -23.15 10.55 -10.85
CA THR A 330 -24.44 11.19 -10.58
C THR A 330 -24.89 11.12 -9.13
N GLN A 331 -24.63 10.03 -8.44
CA GLN A 331 -24.94 9.89 -7.02
C GLN A 331 -23.96 8.99 -6.31
N TYR A 332 -23.75 9.27 -5.04
CA TYR A 332 -22.92 8.48 -4.14
C TYR A 332 -23.55 8.49 -2.74
N SER A 333 -23.61 7.34 -2.12
CA SER A 333 -24.07 7.19 -0.75
C SER A 333 -23.19 6.19 -0.02
N VAL A 334 -22.77 6.54 1.19
CA VAL A 334 -22.07 5.65 2.10
C VAL A 334 -22.83 5.56 3.41
N THR A 335 -23.04 4.33 3.88
CA THR A 335 -23.53 4.02 5.22
C THR A 335 -22.35 3.54 6.06
N LEU A 336 -22.23 4.07 7.27
CA LEU A 336 -21.12 3.81 8.18
C LEU A 336 -21.63 3.40 9.54
N GLU A 337 -20.92 2.48 10.18
CA GLU A 337 -21.00 2.26 11.63
C GLU A 337 -19.57 2.45 12.19
N VAL A 338 -19.42 3.54 12.96
CA VAL A 338 -18.14 3.89 13.62
C VAL A 338 -18.19 3.38 15.06
N PRO A 339 -17.22 2.57 15.50
CA PRO A 339 -17.19 2.01 16.86
C PRO A 339 -17.14 3.09 17.96
N VAL A 340 -17.46 2.71 19.18
CA VAL A 340 -17.33 3.60 20.36
C VAL A 340 -15.86 3.95 20.64
N ASN A 341 -15.63 5.09 21.30
CA ASN A 341 -14.29 5.57 21.69
C ASN A 341 -13.32 5.77 20.51
N THR A 342 -13.85 6.15 19.35
CA THR A 342 -13.06 6.55 18.19
C THR A 342 -13.85 7.55 17.34
N THR A 343 -13.17 8.24 16.46
CA THR A 343 -13.76 9.11 15.44
C THR A 343 -13.28 8.70 14.06
N ALA A 344 -13.98 9.15 13.02
CA ALA A 344 -13.54 8.90 11.66
C ALA A 344 -13.29 10.19 10.87
N ARG A 345 -12.26 10.17 10.05
CA ARG A 345 -12.11 11.06 8.89
C ARG A 345 -12.71 10.34 7.69
N VAL A 346 -13.73 10.95 7.09
CA VAL A 346 -14.44 10.38 5.94
C VAL A 346 -14.09 11.16 4.68
N GLU A 347 -13.56 10.47 3.67
CA GLU A 347 -13.18 11.04 2.39
C GLU A 347 -13.99 10.38 1.27
N LEU A 348 -14.84 11.17 0.59
CA LEU A 348 -15.71 10.68 -0.46
C LEU A 348 -15.44 11.39 -1.78
N PRO A 349 -15.69 10.74 -2.93
CA PRO A 349 -15.51 11.37 -4.23
C PRO A 349 -16.29 12.70 -4.30
N TRP A 350 -15.62 13.77 -4.77
CA TRP A 350 -16.25 15.05 -5.00
C TRP A 350 -16.85 15.13 -6.40
N CYS A 351 -17.98 15.82 -6.51
CA CYS A 351 -18.62 16.17 -7.78
C CYS A 351 -18.96 17.65 -7.79
N GLU A 352 -18.64 18.34 -8.88
CA GLU A 352 -18.91 19.77 -9.03
C GLU A 352 -20.41 20.07 -8.87
N GLY A 353 -20.73 21.08 -8.08
CA GLY A 353 -22.10 21.47 -7.77
C GLY A 353 -22.85 20.54 -6.81
N ALA A 354 -22.24 19.40 -6.41
CA ALA A 354 -22.87 18.54 -5.42
C ALA A 354 -22.81 19.14 -4.01
N THR A 355 -23.83 18.85 -3.22
CA THR A 355 -23.87 19.19 -1.80
C THR A 355 -23.84 17.91 -0.99
N LEU A 356 -22.80 17.76 -0.16
CA LEU A 356 -22.70 16.64 0.76
C LEU A 356 -23.71 16.78 1.90
N ARG A 357 -24.45 15.71 2.19
CA ARG A 357 -25.35 15.58 3.32
C ARG A 357 -24.89 14.46 4.23
N MET A 358 -25.02 14.67 5.54
CA MET A 358 -24.82 13.63 6.55
C MET A 358 -26.11 13.53 7.37
N ASN A 359 -26.69 12.33 7.44
CA ASN A 359 -27.96 12.05 8.12
C ASN A 359 -29.07 13.03 7.67
N GLY A 360 -29.17 13.27 6.35
CA GLY A 360 -30.13 14.17 5.71
C GLY A 360 -29.82 15.68 5.83
N LYS A 361 -28.86 16.08 6.67
CA LYS A 361 -28.48 17.50 6.88
C LYS A 361 -27.27 17.89 6.04
N LYS A 362 -27.27 19.11 5.48
CA LYS A 362 -26.12 19.64 4.75
C LYS A 362 -24.88 19.73 5.65
N VAL A 363 -23.75 19.17 5.20
CA VAL A 363 -22.47 19.29 5.89
C VAL A 363 -21.87 20.66 5.57
N LYS A 364 -21.84 21.56 6.56
CA LYS A 364 -21.34 22.94 6.38
C LYS A 364 -19.81 23.02 6.34
N ALA A 365 -19.13 22.07 6.97
CA ALA A 365 -17.68 22.03 7.12
C ALA A 365 -17.01 21.04 6.15
N ALA A 366 -17.72 20.54 5.13
CA ALA A 366 -17.11 19.67 4.13
C ALA A 366 -16.06 20.48 3.34
N GLN A 367 -14.83 20.10 3.47
CA GLN A 367 -13.74 20.64 2.68
C GLN A 367 -13.62 19.81 1.39
N VAL A 368 -13.00 20.39 0.35
CA VAL A 368 -12.65 19.65 -0.88
C VAL A 368 -11.15 19.63 -0.98
N GLU A 369 -10.57 18.45 -0.76
CA GLU A 369 -9.14 18.22 -0.82
C GLU A 369 -8.85 17.10 -1.84
N GLY A 370 -7.92 17.31 -2.75
CA GLY A 370 -7.52 16.29 -3.73
C GLY A 370 -8.68 15.72 -4.55
N GLY A 371 -9.75 16.50 -4.83
CA GLY A 371 -10.94 16.02 -5.53
C GLY A 371 -11.89 15.16 -4.67
N ARG A 372 -11.84 15.30 -3.34
CA ARG A 372 -12.69 14.57 -2.39
C ARG A 372 -13.39 15.51 -1.42
N PHE A 373 -14.63 15.18 -1.06
CA PHE A 373 -15.24 15.74 0.15
C PHE A 373 -14.56 15.14 1.37
N VAL A 374 -14.14 15.99 2.28
CA VAL A 374 -13.51 15.58 3.55
C VAL A 374 -14.38 16.02 4.72
N VAL A 375 -14.69 15.09 5.60
CA VAL A 375 -15.41 15.33 6.85
C VAL A 375 -14.60 14.73 7.98
N ASP A 376 -14.01 15.59 8.81
CA ASP A 376 -13.26 15.18 9.98
C ASP A 376 -14.18 14.94 11.19
N ASP A 377 -13.69 14.16 12.14
CA ASP A 377 -14.27 13.93 13.46
C ASP A 377 -15.73 13.42 13.43
N VAL A 378 -16.03 12.56 12.44
CA VAL A 378 -17.31 11.86 12.45
C VAL A 378 -17.35 10.96 13.68
N ALA A 379 -18.31 11.23 14.57
CA ALA A 379 -18.45 10.58 15.86
C ALA A 379 -18.80 9.09 15.74
N SER A 380 -18.68 8.36 16.84
CA SER A 380 -19.19 6.99 16.95
C SER A 380 -20.70 6.91 16.67
N GLY A 381 -21.15 5.77 16.12
CA GLY A 381 -22.55 5.52 15.78
C GLY A 381 -22.78 5.27 14.29
N GLN A 382 -24.04 5.27 13.91
CA GLN A 382 -24.46 5.06 12.52
C GLN A 382 -24.60 6.38 11.77
N HIS A 383 -24.05 6.44 10.57
CA HIS A 383 -24.10 7.62 9.72
C HIS A 383 -24.42 7.23 8.28
N THR A 384 -25.11 8.13 7.59
CA THR A 384 -25.28 8.08 6.14
C THR A 384 -24.75 9.40 5.56
N LEU A 385 -23.77 9.30 4.65
CA LEU A 385 -23.25 10.44 3.91
C LEU A 385 -23.62 10.25 2.44
N GLU A 386 -24.20 11.28 1.82
CA GLU A 386 -24.66 11.18 0.44
C GLU A 386 -24.54 12.49 -0.32
N TRP A 387 -24.36 12.38 -1.63
CA TRP A 387 -24.49 13.51 -2.54
C TRP A 387 -25.12 13.08 -3.87
N ARG A 388 -25.70 14.05 -4.56
CA ARG A 388 -26.21 13.90 -5.92
C ARG A 388 -25.80 15.09 -6.76
N CYS A 389 -25.51 14.88 -8.04
CA CYS A 389 -25.28 15.93 -9.02
C CYS A 389 -26.06 15.66 -10.31
N LYS A 390 -26.14 16.69 -11.15
CA LYS A 390 -26.81 16.57 -12.47
C LYS A 390 -25.95 15.70 -13.40
N GLU A 391 -26.61 14.99 -14.32
CA GLU A 391 -25.91 14.24 -15.36
C GLU A 391 -24.97 15.18 -16.15
N ASN A 392 -23.76 14.68 -16.50
CA ASN A 392 -22.70 15.40 -17.22
C ASN A 392 -21.91 16.46 -16.41
N THR A 393 -22.00 16.49 -15.09
CA THR A 393 -21.10 17.32 -14.26
C THR A 393 -19.72 16.66 -14.14
N ALA A 394 -18.65 17.47 -14.08
CA ALA A 394 -17.31 16.97 -13.80
C ALA A 394 -17.25 16.42 -12.37
N CYS A 395 -17.01 15.13 -12.24
CA CYS A 395 -16.75 14.50 -10.93
C CYS A 395 -15.26 14.21 -10.79
N GLY A 396 -14.73 14.31 -9.57
CA GLY A 396 -13.33 14.02 -9.25
C GLY A 396 -12.85 12.62 -9.68
N LEU A 397 -13.78 11.70 -9.96
CA LEU A 397 -13.55 10.37 -10.53
C LEU A 397 -13.28 10.37 -12.06
N SER A 398 -13.17 11.54 -12.73
CA SER A 398 -13.15 11.60 -14.21
C SER A 398 -11.81 11.21 -14.86
N PHE A 399 -10.79 10.80 -14.11
CA PHE A 399 -9.54 10.28 -14.69
C PHE A 399 -9.76 8.98 -15.48
N GLY A 400 -10.68 8.11 -15.04
CA GLY A 400 -11.03 6.86 -15.74
C GLY A 400 -11.74 7.06 -17.09
N LYS A 401 -12.46 8.16 -17.32
CA LYS A 401 -13.12 8.43 -18.61
C LYS A 401 -12.14 8.80 -19.72
N ARG A 402 -10.98 9.39 -19.42
CA ARG A 402 -9.94 9.66 -20.43
C ARG A 402 -9.21 8.40 -20.90
N LEU A 403 -9.07 7.39 -20.06
CA LEU A 403 -8.43 6.12 -20.42
C LEU A 403 -9.32 5.20 -21.27
N ARG A 404 -10.66 5.24 -21.14
CA ARG A 404 -11.57 4.48 -22.03
C ARG A 404 -11.46 4.84 -23.50
N ARG A 405 -10.90 6.00 -23.84
CA ARG A 405 -10.60 6.39 -25.25
C ARG A 405 -9.33 5.76 -25.80
N ILE A 406 -8.39 5.38 -24.94
CA ILE A 406 -7.10 4.77 -25.34
C ILE A 406 -7.28 3.27 -25.61
N PHE A 407 -8.18 2.58 -24.90
CA PHE A 407 -8.42 1.13 -25.06
C PHE A 407 -9.51 0.76 -26.09
N ARG A 408 -10.17 1.72 -26.75
CA ARG A 408 -11.14 1.48 -27.83
C ARG A 408 -10.63 1.76 -29.23
N GLY A 409 -9.34 2.00 -29.39
CA GLY A 409 -8.72 2.25 -30.69
C GLY A 409 -7.51 1.35 -30.89
N GLY A 410 -7.73 0.04 -30.93
CA GLY A 410 -6.75 -0.96 -31.30
C GLY A 410 -7.47 -2.21 -31.76
#